data_eb34065f38cb796cb01d0d72b84d0bea
#
_entry.id   eb34065f38cb796cb01d0d72b84d0bea
#
_cell.length_a   1.000
_cell.length_b   1.000
_cell.length_c   1.000
_cell.angle_alpha   90.00
_cell.angle_beta   90.00
_cell.angle_gamma   90.00
#
_symmetry.space_group_name_H-M   'P 1'
#
loop_
_entity.id
_entity.type
_entity.pdbx_description
1 polymer ?
#
loop_
_entity_poly.entity_id
_entity_poly.type
_entity_poly.pdbx_seq_one_letter_code
_entity_poly.pdbx_strand_id
1 'polypeptide(L)'
;MKIAVVTTFHEQGLKKYAQRMIDGFCENWPEEITLHIYPEKCNPIIRNHNHVTLFSLDDVQELTEFKNRWKDVPKANGDVSGDPVRGGRKDSKKAFKWHAVRFAHKVYAIFHCARTTDADILLWMDADMVCHSAITREKVLELCSPSFDLCYLGREGKYSECGLYAMNLKSPATRKFLETFQRYYDDAENGIFTLGEWHDSFVFDAVRKTVPELKQLNWSQQLGDLRPSKTNSVGEGHPLINCEWGGYLDHLKGDRKDHGHSLKTDLKVNRSEKYWSTFK
;
A
#
# COMPACT_ATOMS: atom_id res chain seq x y z
N MET A 1 -7.95 -17.21 12.92
CA MET A 1 -8.29 -16.07 12.05
C MET A 1 -7.69 -16.33 10.67
N LYS A 2 -8.47 -16.08 9.64
CA LYS A 2 -8.01 -16.13 8.24
C LYS A 2 -7.36 -14.79 7.87
N ILE A 3 -6.29 -14.86 7.09
CA ILE A 3 -5.54 -13.68 6.64
C ILE A 3 -5.47 -13.71 5.13
N ALA A 4 -5.70 -12.58 4.49
CA ALA A 4 -5.43 -12.38 3.07
C ALA A 4 -4.57 -11.14 2.86
N VAL A 5 -3.79 -11.19 1.78
CA VAL A 5 -3.01 -10.04 1.30
C VAL A 5 -3.58 -9.61 -0.04
N VAL A 6 -3.72 -8.32 -0.29
CA VAL A 6 -4.20 -7.78 -1.56
C VAL A 6 -3.18 -6.85 -2.20
N THR A 7 -3.03 -6.97 -3.52
CA THR A 7 -2.14 -6.13 -4.32
C THR A 7 -2.70 -5.85 -5.71
N THR A 8 -2.20 -4.80 -6.34
CA THR A 8 -2.49 -4.47 -7.75
C THR A 8 -1.25 -3.92 -8.45
N PHE A 9 -1.16 -4.11 -9.75
CA PHE A 9 -0.09 -3.61 -10.59
C PHE A 9 -0.52 -3.60 -12.07
N HIS A 10 0.15 -2.77 -12.85
CA HIS A 10 0.01 -2.71 -14.31
C HIS A 10 1.16 -3.46 -15.01
N GLU A 11 1.09 -3.60 -16.34
CA GLU A 11 2.06 -4.37 -17.14
C GLU A 11 3.54 -3.99 -16.90
N GLN A 12 3.85 -2.70 -16.84
CA GLN A 12 5.23 -2.26 -16.57
C GLN A 12 5.66 -2.61 -15.15
N GLY A 13 4.74 -2.54 -14.18
CA GLY A 13 4.97 -2.98 -12.81
C GLY A 13 5.21 -4.47 -12.72
N LEU A 14 4.46 -5.27 -13.48
CA LEU A 14 4.66 -6.71 -13.56
C LEU A 14 6.08 -7.05 -13.99
N LYS A 15 6.55 -6.44 -15.08
CA LYS A 15 7.91 -6.67 -15.63
C LYS A 15 9.03 -6.19 -14.70
N LYS A 16 8.81 -5.08 -13.99
CA LYS A 16 9.87 -4.43 -13.21
C LYS A 16 10.03 -5.00 -11.79
N TYR A 17 8.91 -5.39 -11.13
CA TYR A 17 8.94 -5.76 -9.71
C TYR A 17 7.86 -6.76 -9.27
N ALA A 18 6.63 -6.71 -9.83
CA ALA A 18 5.54 -7.46 -9.22
C ALA A 18 5.67 -8.98 -9.38
N GLN A 19 6.26 -9.48 -10.49
CA GLN A 19 6.52 -10.92 -10.61
C GLN A 19 7.45 -11.42 -9.51
N ARG A 20 8.52 -10.65 -9.19
CA ARG A 20 9.43 -10.98 -8.10
C ARG A 20 8.72 -10.98 -6.73
N MET A 21 7.80 -10.03 -6.52
CA MET A 21 7.00 -10.00 -5.29
C MET A 21 6.13 -11.24 -5.16
N ILE A 22 5.44 -11.64 -6.22
CA ILE A 22 4.60 -12.84 -6.25
C ILE A 22 5.43 -14.10 -5.97
N ASP A 23 6.55 -14.26 -6.68
CA ASP A 23 7.43 -15.42 -6.49
C ASP A 23 7.95 -15.47 -5.04
N GLY A 24 8.47 -14.36 -4.52
CA GLY A 24 8.97 -14.27 -3.15
C GLY A 24 7.88 -14.44 -2.08
N PHE A 25 6.65 -14.00 -2.35
CA PHE A 25 5.52 -14.28 -1.48
C PHE A 25 5.24 -15.77 -1.41
N CYS A 26 5.14 -16.45 -2.56
CA CYS A 26 4.90 -17.89 -2.62
C CYS A 26 6.01 -18.73 -1.99
N GLU A 27 7.24 -18.22 -1.99
CA GLU A 27 8.40 -18.90 -1.38
C GLU A 27 8.50 -18.70 0.14
N ASN A 28 8.10 -17.53 0.64
CA ASN A 28 8.43 -17.11 2.01
C ASN A 28 7.22 -16.92 2.92
N TRP A 29 6.00 -16.92 2.39
CA TRP A 29 4.78 -16.80 3.19
C TRP A 29 4.06 -18.13 3.31
N PRO A 30 3.35 -18.42 4.44
CA PRO A 30 2.62 -19.66 4.62
C PRO A 30 1.40 -19.74 3.70
N GLU A 31 1.11 -20.92 3.15
CA GLU A 31 0.04 -21.15 2.17
C GLU A 31 -1.36 -20.83 2.70
N GLU A 32 -1.52 -20.79 4.03
CA GLU A 32 -2.78 -20.41 4.68
C GLU A 32 -3.07 -18.90 4.58
N ILE A 33 -2.12 -18.10 4.09
CA ILE A 33 -2.29 -16.67 3.83
C ILE A 33 -2.36 -16.45 2.32
N THR A 34 -3.55 -16.25 1.78
CA THR A 34 -3.76 -16.12 0.34
C THR A 34 -3.40 -14.73 -0.18
N LEU A 35 -2.67 -14.66 -1.30
CA LEU A 35 -2.41 -13.44 -2.04
C LEU A 35 -3.49 -13.20 -3.10
N HIS A 36 -4.26 -12.14 -2.95
CA HIS A 36 -5.27 -11.68 -3.89
C HIS A 36 -4.66 -10.64 -4.83
N ILE A 37 -4.58 -10.94 -6.12
CA ILE A 37 -3.93 -10.10 -7.11
C ILE A 37 -4.96 -9.51 -8.06
N TYR A 38 -4.90 -8.21 -8.26
CA TYR A 38 -5.71 -7.44 -9.20
C TYR A 38 -4.80 -6.84 -10.30
N PRO A 39 -4.39 -7.63 -11.32
CA PRO A 39 -3.53 -7.12 -12.39
C PRO A 39 -4.32 -6.23 -13.34
N GLU A 40 -3.73 -5.09 -13.74
CA GLU A 40 -4.30 -4.22 -14.76
C GLU A 40 -3.78 -4.62 -16.15
N LYS A 41 -4.63 -5.27 -16.95
CA LYS A 41 -4.36 -5.65 -18.35
C LYS A 41 -3.02 -6.39 -18.55
N CYS A 42 -2.65 -7.23 -17.61
CA CYS A 42 -1.45 -8.06 -17.69
C CYS A 42 -1.65 -9.40 -16.97
N ASN A 43 -0.87 -10.41 -17.35
CA ASN A 43 -0.98 -11.77 -16.85
C ASN A 43 0.32 -12.15 -16.11
N PRO A 44 0.32 -12.17 -14.75
CA PRO A 44 1.45 -12.69 -14.00
C PRO A 44 1.58 -14.21 -14.16
N ILE A 45 2.80 -14.71 -13.97
CA ILE A 45 3.04 -16.16 -13.90
C ILE A 45 2.75 -16.61 -12.48
N ILE A 46 1.75 -17.48 -12.32
CA ILE A 46 1.39 -18.07 -11.03
C ILE A 46 1.85 -19.51 -11.00
N ARG A 47 2.79 -19.81 -10.08
CA ARG A 47 3.33 -21.17 -9.91
C ARG A 47 2.60 -21.98 -8.84
N ASN A 48 1.99 -21.32 -7.88
CA ASN A 48 1.19 -21.93 -6.82
C ASN A 48 -0.22 -21.31 -6.80
N HIS A 49 -1.16 -21.93 -7.48
CA HIS A 49 -2.54 -21.46 -7.58
C HIS A 49 -3.36 -21.64 -6.29
N ASN A 50 -2.90 -22.46 -5.33
CA ASN A 50 -3.54 -22.57 -4.02
C ASN A 50 -3.20 -21.38 -3.11
N HIS A 51 -2.06 -20.72 -3.36
CA HIS A 51 -1.55 -19.60 -2.58
C HIS A 51 -1.94 -18.24 -3.17
N VAL A 52 -2.42 -18.21 -4.41
CA VAL A 52 -2.71 -16.97 -5.14
C VAL A 52 -4.09 -17.04 -5.79
N THR A 53 -4.89 -16.00 -5.59
CA THR A 53 -6.16 -15.81 -6.30
C THR A 53 -6.06 -14.59 -7.21
N LEU A 54 -6.39 -14.80 -8.50
CA LEU A 54 -6.42 -13.73 -9.50
C LEU A 54 -7.84 -13.18 -9.63
N PHE A 55 -7.93 -11.87 -9.66
CA PHE A 55 -9.13 -11.11 -9.96
C PHE A 55 -8.88 -10.22 -11.18
N SER A 56 -9.93 -9.80 -11.86
CA SER A 56 -9.83 -8.76 -12.89
C SER A 56 -10.18 -7.40 -12.29
N LEU A 57 -9.37 -6.38 -12.55
CA LEU A 57 -9.76 -4.99 -12.23
C LEU A 57 -10.96 -4.53 -13.08
N ASP A 58 -11.18 -5.13 -14.25
CA ASP A 58 -12.32 -4.81 -15.10
C ASP A 58 -13.65 -5.30 -14.49
N ASP A 59 -13.60 -6.29 -13.56
CA ASP A 59 -14.76 -6.77 -12.80
C ASP A 59 -15.10 -5.86 -11.61
N VAL A 60 -14.24 -4.90 -11.28
CA VAL A 60 -14.49 -3.90 -10.23
C VAL A 60 -15.28 -2.74 -10.83
N GLN A 61 -16.60 -2.87 -10.77
CA GLN A 61 -17.52 -1.93 -11.42
C GLN A 61 -17.28 -0.48 -10.98
N GLU A 62 -17.13 -0.24 -9.68
CA GLU A 62 -16.93 1.10 -9.13
C GLU A 62 -15.63 1.75 -9.64
N LEU A 63 -14.56 0.97 -9.85
CA LEU A 63 -13.34 1.47 -10.49
C LEU A 63 -13.60 1.86 -11.95
N THR A 64 -14.34 1.03 -12.67
CA THR A 64 -14.69 1.30 -14.08
C THR A 64 -15.52 2.56 -14.19
N GLU A 65 -16.50 2.77 -13.33
CA GLU A 65 -17.32 3.99 -13.26
C GLU A 65 -16.46 5.21 -12.92
N PHE A 66 -15.58 5.10 -11.90
CA PHE A 66 -14.65 6.17 -11.53
C PHE A 66 -13.75 6.56 -12.71
N LYS A 67 -13.13 5.56 -13.37
CA LYS A 67 -12.26 5.81 -14.55
C LYS A 67 -13.03 6.46 -15.69
N ASN A 68 -14.22 5.97 -16.04
CA ASN A 68 -15.04 6.54 -17.11
C ASN A 68 -15.40 8.00 -16.83
N ARG A 69 -15.65 8.36 -15.58
CA ARG A 69 -15.96 9.74 -15.17
C ARG A 69 -14.75 10.66 -15.20
N TRP A 70 -13.56 10.17 -14.85
CA TRP A 70 -12.41 11.02 -14.54
C TRP A 70 -11.20 10.86 -15.47
N LYS A 71 -11.13 9.84 -16.36
CA LYS A 71 -9.97 9.57 -17.21
C LYS A 71 -9.57 10.73 -18.12
N ASP A 72 -10.52 11.52 -18.59
CA ASP A 72 -10.31 12.62 -19.50
C ASP A 72 -10.34 13.99 -18.79
N VAL A 73 -10.42 14.00 -17.46
CA VAL A 73 -10.41 15.22 -16.65
C VAL A 73 -8.98 15.54 -16.22
N PRO A 74 -8.32 16.59 -16.74
CA PRO A 74 -6.91 16.87 -16.47
C PRO A 74 -6.58 16.96 -15.00
N LYS A 75 -7.43 17.62 -14.21
CA LYS A 75 -7.32 17.73 -12.76
C LYS A 75 -7.14 16.35 -12.09
N ALA A 76 -7.95 15.35 -12.46
CA ALA A 76 -7.92 14.01 -11.85
C ALA A 76 -6.70 13.18 -12.28
N ASN A 77 -5.98 13.62 -13.32
CA ASN A 77 -4.82 12.97 -13.91
C ASN A 77 -3.49 13.67 -13.60
N GLY A 78 -3.45 14.47 -12.54
CA GLY A 78 -2.24 15.13 -12.08
C GLY A 78 -1.94 16.48 -12.73
N ASP A 79 -2.77 16.93 -13.65
CA ASP A 79 -2.67 18.28 -14.22
C ASP A 79 -3.40 19.29 -13.31
N VAL A 80 -2.62 20.04 -12.57
CA VAL A 80 -3.12 21.09 -11.68
C VAL A 80 -2.78 22.50 -12.17
N SER A 81 -2.39 22.63 -13.43
CA SER A 81 -1.95 23.90 -14.03
C SER A 81 -3.01 25.01 -13.98
N GLY A 82 -4.29 24.64 -14.05
CA GLY A 82 -5.43 25.56 -13.95
C GLY A 82 -5.92 25.82 -12.51
N ASP A 83 -5.34 25.19 -11.49
CA ASP A 83 -5.78 25.34 -10.11
C ASP A 83 -5.08 26.54 -9.44
N PRO A 84 -5.82 27.58 -8.97
CA PRO A 84 -5.23 28.79 -8.39
C PRO A 84 -4.43 28.50 -7.10
N VAL A 85 -4.75 27.43 -6.37
CA VAL A 85 -4.05 27.02 -5.14
C VAL A 85 -2.84 26.14 -5.45
N ARG A 86 -2.93 25.27 -6.48
CA ARG A 86 -1.95 24.24 -6.84
C ARG A 86 -1.14 24.58 -8.08
N GLY A 87 -1.67 25.42 -8.96
CA GLY A 87 -1.14 25.72 -10.31
C GLY A 87 0.22 26.39 -10.37
N GLY A 88 0.70 27.00 -9.28
CA GLY A 88 2.07 27.52 -9.22
C GLY A 88 3.16 26.44 -9.07
N ARG A 89 2.79 25.17 -8.92
CA ARG A 89 3.71 24.05 -8.73
C ARG A 89 3.85 23.24 -10.02
N LYS A 90 4.54 23.78 -11.01
CA LYS A 90 4.92 23.08 -12.25
C LYS A 90 5.93 21.94 -12.05
N ASP A 91 6.12 21.46 -10.82
CA ASP A 91 7.03 20.37 -10.52
C ASP A 91 6.41 19.03 -10.97
N SER A 92 6.77 18.61 -12.19
CA SER A 92 6.33 17.35 -12.80
C SER A 92 6.61 16.13 -11.90
N LYS A 93 7.64 16.18 -11.06
CA LYS A 93 7.98 15.12 -10.09
C LYS A 93 6.97 14.99 -8.96
N LYS A 94 6.17 16.04 -8.71
CA LYS A 94 5.13 16.04 -7.67
C LYS A 94 3.71 15.88 -8.22
N ALA A 95 3.53 15.87 -9.54
CA ALA A 95 2.22 15.73 -10.20
C ALA A 95 1.47 14.46 -9.75
N PHE A 96 2.19 13.39 -9.39
CA PHE A 96 1.58 12.16 -8.86
C PHE A 96 0.67 12.42 -7.64
N LYS A 97 0.92 13.46 -6.86
CA LYS A 97 0.13 13.78 -5.66
C LYS A 97 -1.34 14.05 -5.97
N TRP A 98 -1.64 14.49 -7.19
CA TRP A 98 -2.98 14.82 -7.67
C TRP A 98 -3.47 13.87 -8.77
N HIS A 99 -2.85 12.69 -8.92
CA HIS A 99 -3.25 11.72 -9.93
C HIS A 99 -4.28 10.73 -9.37
N ALA A 100 -5.51 11.20 -9.14
CA ALA A 100 -6.59 10.43 -8.52
C ALA A 100 -6.90 9.13 -9.28
N VAL A 101 -6.94 9.17 -10.62
CA VAL A 101 -7.20 7.99 -11.46
C VAL A 101 -6.17 6.90 -11.25
N ARG A 102 -4.89 7.24 -11.10
CA ARG A 102 -3.83 6.27 -10.81
C ARG A 102 -4.04 5.57 -9.47
N PHE A 103 -4.37 6.33 -8.42
CA PHE A 103 -4.53 5.75 -7.08
C PHE A 103 -5.86 5.04 -6.89
N ALA A 104 -6.86 5.34 -7.73
CA ALA A 104 -8.14 4.63 -7.74
C ALA A 104 -7.96 3.11 -7.92
N HIS A 105 -7.04 2.66 -8.76
CA HIS A 105 -6.76 1.23 -8.95
C HIS A 105 -6.47 0.52 -7.63
N LYS A 106 -5.60 1.12 -6.80
CA LYS A 106 -5.24 0.58 -5.49
C LYS A 106 -6.44 0.51 -4.55
N VAL A 107 -7.12 1.63 -4.35
CA VAL A 107 -8.17 1.72 -3.32
C VAL A 107 -9.39 0.88 -3.67
N TYR A 108 -9.80 0.85 -4.93
CA TYR A 108 -10.93 0.01 -5.36
C TYR A 108 -10.60 -1.49 -5.33
N ALA A 109 -9.36 -1.90 -5.62
CA ALA A 109 -8.93 -3.27 -5.40
C ALA A 109 -9.06 -3.68 -3.92
N ILE A 110 -8.68 -2.79 -3.00
CA ILE A 110 -8.82 -3.02 -1.56
C ILE A 110 -10.29 -3.12 -1.16
N PHE A 111 -11.15 -2.20 -1.61
CA PHE A 111 -12.58 -2.20 -1.27
C PHE A 111 -13.28 -3.44 -1.79
N HIS A 112 -13.00 -3.81 -3.04
CA HIS A 112 -13.56 -5.03 -3.63
C HIS A 112 -13.09 -6.27 -2.86
N CYS A 113 -11.79 -6.39 -2.60
CA CYS A 113 -11.24 -7.51 -1.84
C CYS A 113 -11.83 -7.59 -0.43
N ALA A 114 -11.96 -6.48 0.29
CA ALA A 114 -12.54 -6.44 1.63
C ALA A 114 -14.00 -6.93 1.68
N ARG A 115 -14.76 -6.74 0.59
CA ARG A 115 -16.16 -7.21 0.49
C ARG A 115 -16.30 -8.66 0.06
N THR A 116 -15.33 -9.19 -0.70
CA THR A 116 -15.44 -10.50 -1.36
C THR A 116 -14.62 -11.59 -0.68
N THR A 117 -13.63 -11.24 0.13
CA THR A 117 -12.83 -12.20 0.88
C THR A 117 -13.57 -12.73 2.11
N ASP A 118 -13.27 -13.96 2.51
CA ASP A 118 -13.68 -14.55 3.79
C ASP A 118 -12.61 -14.35 4.90
N ALA A 119 -11.59 -13.57 4.63
CA ALA A 119 -10.54 -13.26 5.60
C ALA A 119 -11.07 -12.42 6.77
N ASP A 120 -10.47 -12.62 7.94
CA ASP A 120 -10.69 -11.83 9.13
C ASP A 120 -9.78 -10.59 9.16
N ILE A 121 -8.57 -10.75 8.60
CA ILE A 121 -7.57 -9.69 8.47
C ILE A 121 -7.18 -9.56 7.00
N LEU A 122 -7.23 -8.35 6.48
CA LEU A 122 -6.78 -8.00 5.13
C LEU A 122 -5.56 -7.09 5.21
N LEU A 123 -4.46 -7.52 4.58
CA LEU A 123 -3.27 -6.69 4.40
C LEU A 123 -3.25 -6.11 2.99
N TRP A 124 -3.06 -4.81 2.88
CA TRP A 124 -2.56 -4.22 1.65
C TRP A 124 -1.05 -4.36 1.58
N MET A 125 -0.52 -4.77 0.42
CA MET A 125 0.91 -4.84 0.12
C MET A 125 1.17 -4.25 -1.27
N ASP A 126 1.99 -3.18 -1.37
CA ASP A 126 2.40 -2.65 -2.66
C ASP A 126 3.19 -3.70 -3.44
N ALA A 127 2.95 -3.80 -4.75
CA ALA A 127 3.56 -4.82 -5.60
C ALA A 127 5.08 -4.66 -5.79
N ASP A 128 5.66 -3.52 -5.38
CA ASP A 128 7.10 -3.28 -5.38
C ASP A 128 7.78 -3.66 -4.04
N MET A 129 7.12 -4.52 -3.25
CA MET A 129 7.74 -5.20 -2.12
C MET A 129 8.62 -6.36 -2.57
N VAL A 130 9.63 -6.68 -1.75
CA VAL A 130 10.42 -7.91 -1.86
C VAL A 130 10.15 -8.74 -0.62
N CYS A 131 9.53 -9.90 -0.78
CA CYS A 131 9.38 -10.88 0.28
C CYS A 131 10.65 -11.73 0.33
N HIS A 132 11.58 -11.41 1.24
CA HIS A 132 12.95 -11.94 1.20
C HIS A 132 13.27 -12.99 2.25
N SER A 133 12.42 -13.17 3.25
CA SER A 133 12.66 -14.12 4.34
C SER A 133 11.36 -14.78 4.77
N ALA A 134 11.45 -16.05 5.13
CA ALA A 134 10.30 -16.81 5.59
C ALA A 134 9.65 -16.18 6.84
N ILE A 135 8.33 -16.07 6.82
CA ILE A 135 7.52 -15.59 7.93
C ILE A 135 6.48 -16.66 8.30
N THR A 136 6.21 -16.81 9.59
CA THR A 136 5.16 -17.74 10.02
C THR A 136 3.81 -17.01 10.12
N ARG A 137 2.72 -17.79 10.04
CA ARG A 137 1.36 -17.27 10.22
C ARG A 137 1.18 -16.60 11.58
N GLU A 138 1.77 -17.19 12.63
CA GLU A 138 1.73 -16.66 14.00
C GLU A 138 2.42 -15.29 14.05
N LYS A 139 3.57 -15.13 13.36
CA LYS A 139 4.27 -13.84 13.32
C LYS A 139 3.47 -12.79 12.57
N VAL A 140 2.80 -13.15 11.47
CA VAL A 140 1.90 -12.22 10.77
C VAL A 140 0.74 -11.82 11.70
N LEU A 141 0.13 -12.74 12.44
CA LEU A 141 -0.93 -12.44 13.41
C LEU A 141 -0.43 -11.56 14.57
N GLU A 142 0.81 -11.76 15.03
CA GLU A 142 1.42 -10.91 16.05
C GLU A 142 1.57 -9.47 15.53
N LEU A 143 2.12 -9.30 14.31
CA LEU A 143 2.33 -7.99 13.69
C LEU A 143 1.01 -7.28 13.34
N CYS A 144 0.03 -8.04 12.85
CA CYS A 144 -1.30 -7.52 12.49
C CYS A 144 -2.30 -7.61 13.66
N SER A 145 -1.83 -7.59 14.88
CA SER A 145 -2.58 -7.87 16.11
C SER A 145 -4.09 -7.60 16.01
N PRO A 146 -4.93 -8.63 16.19
CA PRO A 146 -6.39 -8.47 16.08
C PRO A 146 -7.01 -7.61 17.19
N SER A 147 -6.22 -7.17 18.15
CA SER A 147 -6.62 -6.19 19.17
C SER A 147 -6.75 -4.77 18.60
N PHE A 148 -6.24 -4.55 17.39
CA PHE A 148 -6.34 -3.29 16.68
C PHE A 148 -7.22 -3.44 15.43
N ASP A 149 -7.86 -2.36 15.05
CA ASP A 149 -8.69 -2.30 13.85
C ASP A 149 -7.85 -2.03 12.61
N LEU A 150 -6.81 -1.20 12.77
CA LEU A 150 -5.91 -0.77 11.70
C LEU A 150 -4.47 -0.77 12.19
N CYS A 151 -3.59 -1.48 11.49
CA CYS A 151 -2.15 -1.44 11.70
C CYS A 151 -1.48 -0.79 10.50
N TYR A 152 -0.57 0.17 10.70
CA TYR A 152 -0.01 0.97 9.61
C TYR A 152 1.40 1.49 9.92
N LEU A 153 2.06 2.06 8.90
CA LEU A 153 3.38 2.68 9.00
C LEU A 153 3.24 4.20 9.07
N GLY A 154 3.14 4.75 10.27
CA GLY A 154 3.05 6.20 10.48
C GLY A 154 4.39 6.90 10.28
N ARG A 155 4.34 8.19 9.98
CA ARG A 155 5.50 9.09 9.89
C ARG A 155 5.19 10.40 10.60
N GLU A 156 6.15 10.88 11.40
CA GLU A 156 6.00 12.16 12.05
C GLU A 156 6.10 13.31 11.05
N GLY A 157 5.17 14.25 11.12
CA GLY A 157 5.16 15.44 10.25
C GLY A 157 4.87 15.16 8.77
N LYS A 158 4.49 13.91 8.41
CA LYS A 158 4.10 13.51 7.05
C LYS A 158 2.92 12.55 7.09
N TYR A 159 2.34 12.31 5.92
CA TYR A 159 1.35 11.24 5.75
C TYR A 159 1.99 9.84 5.89
N SER A 160 1.18 8.88 6.30
CA SER A 160 1.59 7.48 6.51
C SER A 160 2.23 6.86 5.27
N GLU A 161 3.07 5.86 5.47
CA GLU A 161 3.60 5.04 4.40
C GLU A 161 2.61 3.93 4.08
N CYS A 162 1.88 4.06 2.99
CA CYS A 162 0.80 3.15 2.62
C CYS A 162 1.24 1.98 1.72
N GLY A 163 2.54 1.65 1.70
CA GLY A 163 3.01 0.44 1.01
C GLY A 163 2.58 -0.85 1.70
N LEU A 164 2.40 -0.80 3.02
CA LEU A 164 1.90 -1.91 3.82
C LEU A 164 0.98 -1.40 4.94
N TYR A 165 -0.20 -1.99 5.08
CA TYR A 165 -1.07 -1.82 6.23
C TYR A 165 -2.06 -2.98 6.36
N ALA A 166 -2.55 -3.23 7.56
CA ALA A 166 -3.47 -4.31 7.85
C ALA A 166 -4.77 -3.79 8.48
N MET A 167 -5.87 -4.44 8.14
CA MET A 167 -7.23 -4.08 8.55
C MET A 167 -7.92 -5.32 9.13
N ASN A 168 -8.47 -5.20 10.33
CA ASN A 168 -9.31 -6.22 10.95
C ASN A 168 -10.74 -6.10 10.41
N LEU A 169 -11.10 -6.92 9.43
CA LEU A 169 -12.41 -6.86 8.76
C LEU A 169 -13.59 -7.25 9.69
N LYS A 170 -13.34 -7.88 10.84
CA LYS A 170 -14.38 -8.19 11.83
C LYS A 170 -14.79 -6.96 12.64
N SER A 171 -13.97 -5.91 12.66
CA SER A 171 -14.24 -4.71 13.43
C SER A 171 -15.28 -3.81 12.73
N PRO A 172 -16.32 -3.35 13.45
CA PRO A 172 -17.23 -2.33 12.95
C PRO A 172 -16.52 -1.00 12.62
N ALA A 173 -15.47 -0.63 13.38
CA ALA A 173 -14.72 0.59 13.13
C ALA A 173 -13.91 0.50 11.82
N THR A 174 -13.32 -0.66 11.53
CA THR A 174 -12.67 -0.92 10.23
C THR A 174 -13.66 -0.83 9.08
N ARG A 175 -14.85 -1.38 9.24
CA ARG A 175 -15.92 -1.30 8.23
C ARG A 175 -16.29 0.14 7.94
N LYS A 176 -16.52 0.93 8.99
CA LYS A 176 -16.80 2.36 8.87
C LYS A 176 -15.64 3.12 8.20
N PHE A 177 -14.39 2.77 8.52
CA PHE A 177 -13.22 3.33 7.86
C PHE A 177 -13.22 3.03 6.35
N LEU A 178 -13.42 1.77 5.95
CA LEU A 178 -13.46 1.37 4.54
C LEU A 178 -14.61 2.03 3.76
N GLU A 179 -15.81 2.06 4.33
CA GLU A 179 -16.99 2.73 3.75
C GLU A 179 -16.74 4.24 3.57
N THR A 180 -16.13 4.88 4.57
CA THR A 180 -15.79 6.30 4.48
C THR A 180 -14.72 6.54 3.44
N PHE A 181 -13.69 5.68 3.39
CA PHE A 181 -12.60 5.77 2.41
C PHE A 181 -13.14 5.61 0.99
N GLN A 182 -14.00 4.63 0.76
CA GLN A 182 -14.64 4.41 -0.54
C GLN A 182 -15.50 5.62 -0.94
N ARG A 183 -16.32 6.14 -0.03
CA ARG A 183 -17.16 7.31 -0.29
C ARG A 183 -16.37 8.53 -0.74
N TYR A 184 -15.14 8.73 -0.23
CA TYR A 184 -14.28 9.83 -0.69
C TYR A 184 -13.91 9.71 -2.17
N TYR A 185 -13.85 8.50 -2.72
CA TYR A 185 -13.62 8.26 -4.15
C TYR A 185 -14.93 8.26 -4.94
N ASP A 186 -15.99 7.62 -4.47
CA ASP A 186 -17.28 7.52 -5.15
C ASP A 186 -17.90 8.91 -5.37
N ASP A 187 -17.84 9.78 -4.36
CA ASP A 187 -18.21 11.20 -4.44
C ASP A 187 -16.95 12.07 -4.43
N ALA A 188 -16.15 11.94 -5.49
CA ALA A 188 -14.83 12.56 -5.55
C ALA A 188 -14.86 14.09 -5.42
N GLU A 189 -15.91 14.78 -5.89
CA GLU A 189 -16.03 16.23 -5.82
C GLU A 189 -16.21 16.74 -4.39
N ASN A 190 -16.98 16.02 -3.57
CA ASN A 190 -17.17 16.31 -2.15
C ASN A 190 -16.18 15.52 -1.27
N GLY A 191 -15.43 14.58 -1.85
CA GLY A 191 -14.45 13.72 -1.21
C GLY A 191 -13.01 14.14 -1.53
N ILE A 192 -12.31 13.31 -2.32
CA ILE A 192 -10.87 13.48 -2.56
C ILE A 192 -10.48 14.84 -3.12
N PHE A 193 -11.32 15.47 -3.97
CA PHE A 193 -10.99 16.77 -4.58
C PHE A 193 -11.11 17.95 -3.63
N THR A 194 -11.70 17.77 -2.44
CA THR A 194 -11.68 18.78 -1.38
C THR A 194 -10.39 18.76 -0.57
N LEU A 195 -9.58 17.68 -0.70
CA LEU A 195 -8.33 17.50 0.03
C LEU A 195 -7.16 18.24 -0.63
N GLY A 196 -6.10 18.45 0.12
CA GLY A 196 -4.87 19.10 -0.37
C GLY A 196 -4.09 18.27 -1.38
N GLU A 197 -4.10 16.95 -1.26
CA GLU A 197 -3.46 15.97 -2.14
C GLU A 197 -4.38 14.76 -2.29
N TRP A 198 -4.30 14.02 -3.42
CA TRP A 198 -5.25 12.96 -3.76
C TRP A 198 -4.62 11.57 -3.90
N HIS A 199 -3.35 11.43 -3.60
CA HIS A 199 -2.71 10.12 -3.54
C HIS A 199 -3.19 9.35 -2.30
N ASP A 200 -3.11 8.04 -2.39
CA ASP A 200 -3.62 7.10 -1.40
C ASP A 200 -3.21 7.41 0.05
N SER A 201 -1.94 7.72 0.29
CA SER A 201 -1.42 7.96 1.63
C SER A 201 -2.03 9.22 2.29
N PHE A 202 -2.28 10.28 1.50
CA PHE A 202 -2.91 11.49 2.02
C PHE A 202 -4.38 11.25 2.34
N VAL A 203 -5.10 10.59 1.42
CA VAL A 203 -6.53 10.28 1.61
C VAL A 203 -6.71 9.27 2.75
N PHE A 204 -5.86 8.25 2.84
CA PHE A 204 -5.85 7.30 3.96
C PHE A 204 -5.75 8.01 5.32
N ASP A 205 -4.80 8.94 5.46
CA ASP A 205 -4.64 9.70 6.70
C ASP A 205 -5.80 10.67 6.99
N ALA A 206 -6.36 11.29 5.95
CA ALA A 206 -7.55 12.13 6.11
C ALA A 206 -8.72 11.31 6.64
N VAL A 207 -8.99 10.13 6.03
CA VAL A 207 -10.12 9.28 6.40
C VAL A 207 -9.94 8.63 7.77
N ARG A 208 -8.78 8.03 8.08
CA ARG A 208 -8.59 7.36 9.38
C ARG A 208 -8.76 8.29 10.60
N LYS A 209 -8.50 9.59 10.40
CA LYS A 209 -8.70 10.62 11.43
C LYS A 209 -10.18 10.99 11.64
N THR A 210 -11.05 10.68 10.69
CA THR A 210 -12.49 10.93 10.82
C THR A 210 -13.26 9.80 11.52
N VAL A 211 -12.57 8.71 11.88
CA VAL A 211 -13.14 7.55 12.57
C VAL A 211 -12.51 7.44 13.97
N PRO A 212 -12.97 8.20 14.96
CA PRO A 212 -12.32 8.31 16.27
C PRO A 212 -12.32 7.00 17.06
N GLU A 213 -13.26 6.11 16.81
CA GLU A 213 -13.36 4.78 17.43
C GLU A 213 -12.34 3.78 16.91
N LEU A 214 -11.63 4.08 15.80
CA LEU A 214 -10.67 3.19 15.16
C LEU A 214 -9.43 2.98 16.05
N LYS A 215 -9.25 1.78 16.58
CA LYS A 215 -8.06 1.41 17.35
C LYS A 215 -6.90 1.16 16.40
N GLN A 216 -5.87 1.98 16.50
CA GLN A 216 -4.77 1.99 15.53
C GLN A 216 -3.45 1.58 16.18
N LEU A 217 -2.69 0.72 15.49
CA LEU A 217 -1.30 0.38 15.82
C LEU A 217 -0.37 1.00 14.77
N ASN A 218 0.49 1.87 15.20
CA ASN A 218 1.55 2.41 14.35
C ASN A 218 2.82 1.56 14.51
N TRP A 219 3.14 0.73 13.53
CA TRP A 219 4.33 -0.12 13.52
C TRP A 219 5.64 0.67 13.63
N SER A 220 5.66 1.93 13.14
CA SER A 220 6.85 2.78 13.19
C SER A 220 7.13 3.32 14.59
N GLN A 221 6.16 3.37 15.51
CA GLN A 221 6.36 3.88 16.87
C GLN A 221 7.14 2.93 17.76
N GLN A 222 7.18 1.65 17.43
CA GLN A 222 7.93 0.64 18.20
C GLN A 222 9.45 0.85 18.16
N LEU A 223 9.94 1.74 17.28
CA LEU A 223 11.36 1.96 17.02
C LEU A 223 11.93 3.24 17.67
N GLY A 224 11.17 3.92 18.51
CA GLY A 224 11.64 5.18 19.15
C GLY A 224 11.89 6.29 18.13
N ASP A 225 12.98 7.05 18.32
CA ASP A 225 13.34 8.28 17.58
C ASP A 225 13.70 8.10 16.10
N LEU A 226 13.23 7.06 15.42
CA LEU A 226 13.39 6.97 13.97
C LEU A 226 12.54 8.04 13.29
N ARG A 227 13.10 9.25 13.24
CA ARG A 227 12.52 10.35 12.47
C ARG A 227 12.51 9.95 11.02
N PRO A 228 11.34 9.84 10.39
CA PRO A 228 11.29 9.57 8.96
C PRO A 228 12.02 10.70 8.25
N SER A 229 12.89 10.34 7.32
CA SER A 229 13.52 11.31 6.44
C SER A 229 12.45 12.20 5.77
N LYS A 230 12.69 13.51 5.75
CA LYS A 230 11.79 14.48 5.11
C LYS A 230 11.59 14.20 3.62
N THR A 231 12.52 13.51 2.98
CA THR A 231 12.56 13.33 1.54
C THR A 231 12.20 11.92 1.08
N ASN A 232 12.36 10.89 1.92
CA ASN A 232 12.33 9.47 1.55
C ASN A 232 13.35 9.12 0.44
N SER A 233 14.38 9.93 0.26
CA SER A 233 15.44 9.64 -0.71
C SER A 233 16.17 8.36 -0.35
N VAL A 234 16.76 7.73 -1.33
CA VAL A 234 17.63 6.57 -1.13
C VAL A 234 18.74 6.93 -0.14
N GLY A 235 18.97 6.08 0.85
CA GLY A 235 19.96 6.31 1.90
C GLY A 235 19.46 7.04 3.15
N GLU A 236 18.22 7.54 3.17
CA GLU A 236 17.67 8.32 4.30
C GLU A 236 16.76 7.53 5.24
N GLY A 237 16.56 6.24 4.96
CA GLY A 237 15.70 5.37 5.73
C GLY A 237 14.29 5.22 5.17
N HIS A 238 13.63 4.15 5.57
CA HIS A 238 12.26 3.85 5.20
C HIS A 238 11.54 3.16 6.38
N PRO A 239 10.31 3.56 6.75
CA PRO A 239 9.64 3.02 7.93
C PRO A 239 9.54 1.50 7.94
N LEU A 240 9.18 0.87 6.82
CA LEU A 240 8.97 -0.56 6.73
C LEU A 240 10.24 -1.35 7.06
N ILE A 241 11.36 -1.03 6.44
CA ILE A 241 12.60 -1.80 6.62
C ILE A 241 13.25 -1.57 7.99
N ASN A 242 12.82 -0.54 8.70
CA ASN A 242 13.32 -0.18 10.01
C ASN A 242 12.38 -0.62 11.16
N CYS A 243 11.19 -1.19 10.87
CA CYS A 243 10.33 -1.85 11.84
C CYS A 243 10.46 -3.38 11.75
N GLU A 244 9.71 -4.14 12.53
CA GLU A 244 9.78 -5.61 12.53
C GLU A 244 9.53 -6.24 11.15
N TRP A 245 8.66 -5.63 10.34
CA TRP A 245 8.42 -6.09 8.97
C TRP A 245 9.69 -6.13 8.10
N GLY A 246 10.69 -5.28 8.37
CA GLY A 246 11.97 -5.30 7.67
C GLY A 246 12.79 -6.58 7.84
N GLY A 247 12.44 -7.46 8.80
CA GLY A 247 12.98 -8.80 8.91
C GLY A 247 12.53 -9.73 7.77
N TYR A 248 11.44 -9.37 7.08
CA TYR A 248 10.76 -10.19 6.09
C TYR A 248 10.58 -9.52 4.74
N LEU A 249 10.47 -8.19 4.74
CA LEU A 249 10.10 -7.37 3.59
C LEU A 249 11.10 -6.24 3.35
N ASP A 250 11.35 -5.95 2.07
CA ASP A 250 11.95 -4.70 1.60
C ASP A 250 10.98 -3.96 0.68
N HIS A 251 10.98 -2.63 0.69
CA HIS A 251 10.10 -1.83 -0.14
C HIS A 251 10.88 -0.98 -1.14
N LEU A 252 10.77 -1.32 -2.42
CA LEU A 252 11.50 -0.68 -3.51
C LEU A 252 10.91 0.66 -3.94
N LYS A 253 10.49 1.49 -2.98
CA LYS A 253 9.86 2.78 -3.28
C LYS A 253 10.82 3.76 -3.96
N GLY A 254 10.32 4.42 -5.02
CA GLY A 254 11.09 5.42 -5.76
C GLY A 254 12.31 4.81 -6.46
N ASP A 255 13.47 5.44 -6.33
CA ASP A 255 14.71 5.08 -7.02
C ASP A 255 15.27 3.70 -6.57
N ARG A 256 14.80 3.14 -5.43
CA ARG A 256 15.17 1.78 -5.00
C ARG A 256 14.76 0.71 -6.02
N LYS A 257 13.74 0.98 -6.85
CA LYS A 257 13.35 0.11 -7.96
C LYS A 257 14.46 -0.13 -8.98
N ASP A 258 15.32 0.86 -9.16
CA ASP A 258 16.43 0.77 -10.13
C ASP A 258 17.61 -0.02 -9.56
N HIS A 259 17.72 -0.07 -8.23
CA HIS A 259 18.72 -0.89 -7.52
C HIS A 259 18.22 -2.33 -7.28
N GLY A 260 16.91 -2.56 -7.29
CA GLY A 260 16.30 -3.84 -6.94
C GLY A 260 16.33 -4.19 -5.44
N HIS A 261 16.78 -3.27 -4.60
CA HIS A 261 16.84 -3.36 -3.12
C HIS A 261 17.00 -1.98 -2.48
N SER A 262 16.68 -1.87 -1.19
CA SER A 262 17.08 -0.72 -0.38
C SER A 262 18.59 -0.71 -0.12
N LEU A 263 19.16 0.47 0.05
CA LEU A 263 20.60 0.58 0.36
C LEU A 263 20.85 0.30 1.85
N LYS A 264 22.06 -0.15 2.18
CA LYS A 264 22.49 -0.33 3.57
C LYS A 264 22.33 0.95 4.39
N THR A 265 22.54 2.10 3.78
CA THR A 265 22.35 3.43 4.39
C THR A 265 20.87 3.76 4.69
N ASP A 266 19.91 3.06 4.08
CA ASP A 266 18.48 3.16 4.42
C ASP A 266 18.14 2.51 5.76
N LEU A 267 18.98 1.57 6.22
CA LEU A 267 18.80 0.91 7.52
C LEU A 267 19.26 1.84 8.65
N LYS A 268 18.37 2.05 9.62
CA LYS A 268 18.64 2.79 10.87
C LYS A 268 18.69 1.85 12.08
N VAL A 269 18.35 0.58 11.85
CA VAL A 269 18.44 -0.52 12.82
C VAL A 269 19.42 -1.57 12.33
N ASN A 270 20.02 -2.31 13.25
CA ASN A 270 20.86 -3.43 12.90
C ASN A 270 20.00 -4.60 12.42
N ARG A 271 20.34 -5.13 11.25
CA ARG A 271 19.70 -6.28 10.64
C ARG A 271 20.69 -7.44 10.49
N SER A 272 20.27 -8.64 10.87
CA SER A 272 21.07 -9.86 10.79
C SER A 272 20.59 -10.82 9.70
N GLU A 273 19.45 -10.53 9.07
CA GLU A 273 18.89 -11.39 8.04
C GLU A 273 19.82 -11.44 6.82
N LYS A 274 19.96 -12.63 6.23
CA LYS A 274 20.86 -12.88 5.09
C LYS A 274 20.64 -11.88 3.93
N TYR A 275 19.39 -11.51 3.68
CA TYR A 275 19.04 -10.53 2.67
C TYR A 275 19.84 -9.23 2.83
N TRP A 276 19.85 -8.65 4.04
CA TRP A 276 20.52 -7.38 4.31
C TRP A 276 22.03 -7.45 4.28
N SER A 277 22.61 -8.66 4.46
CA SER A 277 24.06 -8.87 4.41
C SER A 277 24.61 -8.93 2.98
N THR A 278 23.74 -9.12 1.96
CA THR A 278 24.16 -9.24 0.55
C THR A 278 24.40 -7.90 -0.12
N PHE A 279 23.97 -6.78 0.48
CA PHE A 279 24.13 -5.46 -0.09
C PHE A 279 25.29 -4.71 0.57
N LYS A 280 26.18 -4.20 -0.26
CA LYS A 280 27.36 -3.43 0.15
C LYS A 280 27.03 -1.95 0.37
#